data_29967dc1da917adc1ff1831fd58ac82e
#
_entry.id   29967dc1da917adc1ff1831fd58ac82e
#
_cell.length_a   1.000
_cell.length_b   1.000
_cell.length_c   1.000
_cell.angle_alpha   90.00
_cell.angle_beta   90.00
_cell.angle_gamma   90.00
#
_symmetry.space_group_name_H-M   'P 1'
#
loop_
_entity.id
_entity.type
_entity.pdbx_description
1 polymer ?
#
loop_
_entity_poly.entity_id
_entity_poly.type
_entity_poly.pdbx_seq_one_letter_code
_entity_poly.pdbx_strand_id
1 'polypeptide(L)'
;MADPHAVGVVSGLTLDSSFDSLCKLYWRTAVGIALGVRHVLEALNENGYLIDTLHVTGGHTKNPLLMELYADATGCAVVEPLADEAVLLGTGMVAATAAGLFPDLNAACVAMQQGGKKRAANPAAGTRFDRDYRIFLEMHRQRQALDEIR
;
A
#
# COMPACT_ATOMS: atom_id res chain seq x y z
N MET A 1 -7.65 -7.87 14.30
CA MET A 1 -6.55 -7.26 15.09
C MET A 1 -5.25 -7.68 14.43
N ALA A 2 -4.25 -6.81 14.30
CA ALA A 2 -2.97 -7.19 13.74
C ALA A 2 -2.30 -8.24 14.64
N ASP A 3 -1.76 -9.30 14.03
CA ASP A 3 -1.02 -10.33 14.76
C ASP A 3 0.46 -9.92 14.86
N PRO A 4 0.96 -9.59 16.08
CA PRO A 4 2.35 -9.17 16.26
C PRO A 4 3.36 -10.34 16.11
N HIS A 5 2.88 -11.58 16.09
CA HIS A 5 3.69 -12.79 15.95
C HIS A 5 3.70 -13.32 14.50
N ALA A 6 2.98 -12.67 13.60
CA ALA A 6 2.95 -13.07 12.20
C ALA A 6 4.35 -13.01 11.57
N VAL A 7 4.74 -14.10 10.91
CA VAL A 7 6.01 -14.21 10.20
C VAL A 7 5.80 -14.13 8.69
N GLY A 8 6.79 -13.60 7.97
CA GLY A 8 6.77 -13.59 6.52
C GLY A 8 7.06 -14.98 5.95
N VAL A 9 6.50 -15.25 4.76
CA VAL A 9 6.74 -16.50 4.01
C VAL A 9 7.27 -16.16 2.63
N VAL A 10 8.35 -16.84 2.23
CA VAL A 10 8.89 -16.79 0.88
C VAL A 10 8.85 -18.21 0.32
N SER A 11 8.17 -18.38 -0.81
CA SER A 11 8.05 -19.68 -1.50
C SER A 11 8.79 -19.66 -2.83
N GLY A 12 9.33 -20.81 -3.21
CA GLY A 12 10.00 -20.99 -4.51
C GLY A 12 11.44 -20.46 -4.56
N LEU A 13 12.13 -20.35 -3.43
CA LEU A 13 13.55 -20.07 -3.41
C LEU A 13 14.33 -21.19 -4.08
N THR A 14 15.33 -20.83 -4.88
CA THR A 14 16.25 -21.75 -5.56
C THR A 14 17.66 -21.62 -4.97
N LEU A 15 18.58 -22.48 -5.40
CA LEU A 15 20.00 -22.40 -5.04
C LEU A 15 20.77 -21.34 -5.86
N ASP A 16 20.09 -20.60 -6.75
CA ASP A 16 20.69 -19.51 -7.52
C ASP A 16 21.00 -18.32 -6.62
N SER A 17 22.29 -18.06 -6.40
CA SER A 17 22.81 -16.95 -5.59
C SER A 17 23.26 -15.75 -6.43
N SER A 18 22.87 -15.69 -7.70
CA SER A 18 23.21 -14.59 -8.60
C SER A 18 22.57 -13.26 -8.16
N PHE A 19 23.17 -12.16 -8.61
CA PHE A 19 22.61 -10.82 -8.37
C PHE A 19 21.20 -10.67 -8.98
N ASP A 20 20.97 -11.31 -10.14
CA ASP A 20 19.64 -11.33 -10.77
C ASP A 20 18.59 -12.03 -9.89
N SER A 21 18.96 -13.14 -9.25
CA SER A 21 18.10 -13.82 -8.29
C SER A 21 17.76 -12.93 -7.08
N LEU A 22 18.74 -12.19 -6.56
CA LEU A 22 18.53 -11.21 -5.47
C LEU A 22 17.57 -10.08 -5.89
N CYS A 23 17.74 -9.54 -7.09
CA CYS A 23 16.85 -8.51 -7.64
C CYS A 23 15.41 -9.02 -7.79
N LYS A 24 15.25 -10.27 -8.26
CA LYS A 24 13.93 -10.93 -8.36
C LYS A 24 13.28 -11.11 -6.99
N LEU A 25 14.05 -11.49 -5.98
CA LEU A 25 13.56 -11.62 -4.60
C LEU A 25 13.08 -10.28 -4.05
N TYR A 26 13.89 -9.22 -4.22
CA TYR A 26 13.51 -7.86 -3.82
C TYR A 26 12.22 -7.41 -4.50
N TRP A 27 12.15 -7.60 -5.83
CA TRP A 27 10.95 -7.22 -6.60
C TRP A 27 9.71 -8.01 -6.16
N ARG A 28 9.83 -9.32 -5.92
CA ARG A 28 8.73 -10.16 -5.42
C ARG A 28 8.27 -9.75 -4.02
N THR A 29 9.20 -9.34 -3.15
CA THR A 29 8.87 -8.80 -1.83
C THR A 29 8.07 -7.49 -1.95
N ALA A 30 8.49 -6.58 -2.80
CA ALA A 30 7.77 -5.33 -3.07
C ALA A 30 6.35 -5.59 -3.64
N VAL A 31 6.21 -6.55 -4.57
CA VAL A 31 4.90 -7.00 -5.06
C VAL A 31 4.04 -7.55 -3.92
N GLY A 32 4.61 -8.36 -3.02
CA GLY A 32 3.89 -8.90 -1.86
C GLY A 32 3.31 -7.80 -0.97
N ILE A 33 4.04 -6.71 -0.74
CA ILE A 33 3.55 -5.53 0.00
C ILE A 33 2.34 -4.91 -0.71
N ALA A 34 2.43 -4.72 -2.03
CA ALA A 34 1.33 -4.15 -2.82
C ALA A 34 0.09 -5.04 -2.83
N LEU A 35 0.27 -6.37 -2.92
CA LEU A 35 -0.82 -7.34 -2.84
C LEU A 35 -1.47 -7.37 -1.45
N GLY A 36 -0.71 -7.14 -0.39
CA GLY A 36 -1.25 -6.97 0.96
C GLY A 36 -2.17 -5.75 1.06
N VAL A 37 -1.79 -4.62 0.46
CA VAL A 37 -2.66 -3.43 0.37
C VAL A 37 -3.91 -3.75 -0.44
N ARG A 38 -3.78 -4.43 -1.59
CA ARG A 38 -4.94 -4.88 -2.38
C ARG A 38 -5.89 -5.72 -1.54
N HIS A 39 -5.40 -6.65 -0.75
CA HIS A 39 -6.22 -7.52 0.10
C HIS A 39 -7.06 -6.73 1.10
N VAL A 40 -6.47 -5.71 1.73
CA VAL A 40 -7.21 -4.82 2.64
C VAL A 40 -8.28 -4.02 1.89
N LEU A 41 -7.96 -3.49 0.71
CA LEU A 41 -8.90 -2.72 -0.10
C LEU A 41 -10.08 -3.57 -0.58
N GLU A 42 -9.84 -4.79 -1.05
CA GLU A 42 -10.90 -5.70 -1.48
C GLU A 42 -11.82 -6.05 -0.30
N ALA A 43 -11.26 -6.35 0.88
CA ALA A 43 -12.05 -6.59 2.08
C ALA A 43 -12.90 -5.38 2.49
N LEU A 44 -12.40 -4.16 2.35
CA LEU A 44 -13.18 -2.95 2.61
C LEU A 44 -14.28 -2.76 1.57
N ASN A 45 -13.97 -2.93 0.28
CA ASN A 45 -14.94 -2.77 -0.80
C ASN A 45 -16.05 -3.84 -0.75
N GLU A 46 -15.77 -5.06 -0.33
CA GLU A 46 -16.76 -6.10 -0.05
C GLU A 46 -17.73 -5.69 1.09
N ASN A 47 -17.29 -4.83 2.00
CA ASN A 47 -18.11 -4.26 3.06
C ASN A 47 -18.80 -2.92 2.67
N GLY A 48 -18.88 -2.62 1.37
CA GLY A 48 -19.65 -1.51 0.82
C GLY A 48 -18.88 -0.21 0.64
N TYR A 49 -17.56 -0.19 0.85
CA TYR A 49 -16.73 0.95 0.46
C TYR A 49 -16.46 0.92 -1.04
N LEU A 50 -16.21 2.08 -1.63
CA LEU A 50 -15.84 2.23 -3.05
C LEU A 50 -14.52 2.99 -3.13
N ILE A 51 -13.45 2.30 -2.75
CA ILE A 51 -12.11 2.89 -2.71
C ILE A 51 -11.44 2.70 -4.08
N ASP A 52 -11.22 3.80 -4.79
CA ASP A 52 -10.58 3.88 -6.10
C ASP A 52 -9.28 4.70 -6.10
N THR A 53 -8.97 5.34 -4.99
CA THR A 53 -7.83 6.24 -4.86
C THR A 53 -7.10 6.01 -3.53
N LEU A 54 -5.77 5.90 -3.61
CA LEU A 54 -4.87 5.75 -2.47
C LEU A 54 -4.05 7.02 -2.27
N HIS A 55 -4.16 7.66 -1.12
CA HIS A 55 -3.25 8.72 -0.71
C HIS A 55 -2.10 8.10 0.10
N VAL A 56 -0.91 8.04 -0.49
CA VAL A 56 0.27 7.42 0.12
C VAL A 56 1.21 8.49 0.66
N THR A 57 1.61 8.35 1.92
CA THR A 57 2.51 9.28 2.60
C THR A 57 3.65 8.55 3.31
N GLY A 58 4.66 9.30 3.73
CA GLY A 58 5.78 8.77 4.51
C GLY A 58 6.82 8.04 3.68
N GLY A 59 7.57 7.13 4.30
CA GLY A 59 8.75 6.51 3.70
C GLY A 59 8.52 5.76 2.39
N HIS A 60 7.32 5.24 2.15
CA HIS A 60 6.98 4.52 0.93
C HIS A 60 7.04 5.40 -0.32
N THR A 61 6.72 6.71 -0.21
CA THR A 61 6.78 7.65 -1.34
C THR A 61 8.20 7.87 -1.86
N LYS A 62 9.22 7.55 -1.05
CA LYS A 62 10.64 7.61 -1.46
C LYS A 62 11.04 6.48 -2.42
N ASN A 63 10.16 5.50 -2.63
CA ASN A 63 10.39 4.38 -3.54
C ASN A 63 9.40 4.43 -4.72
N PRO A 64 9.81 4.95 -5.89
CA PRO A 64 8.94 5.06 -7.07
C PRO A 64 8.38 3.72 -7.55
N LEU A 65 9.12 2.61 -7.34
CA LEU A 65 8.66 1.26 -7.66
C LEU A 65 7.45 0.87 -6.82
N LEU A 66 7.45 1.16 -5.51
CA LEU A 66 6.29 0.87 -4.66
C LEU A 66 5.07 1.67 -5.09
N MET A 67 5.23 2.93 -5.49
CA MET A 67 4.11 3.77 -5.97
C MET A 67 3.49 3.20 -7.26
N GLU A 68 4.32 2.69 -8.17
CA GLU A 68 3.87 2.01 -9.37
C GLU A 68 3.15 0.69 -9.03
N LEU A 69 3.75 -0.13 -8.17
CA LEU A 69 3.18 -1.41 -7.75
C LEU A 69 1.85 -1.23 -7.01
N TYR A 70 1.70 -0.19 -6.18
CA TYR A 70 0.42 0.10 -5.53
C TYR A 70 -0.66 0.41 -6.56
N ALA A 71 -0.39 1.27 -7.53
CA ALA A 71 -1.37 1.56 -8.57
C ALA A 71 -1.73 0.29 -9.39
N ASP A 72 -0.73 -0.42 -9.88
CA ASP A 72 -0.91 -1.55 -10.79
C ASP A 72 -1.52 -2.79 -10.12
N ALA A 73 -1.13 -3.07 -8.88
CA ALA A 73 -1.66 -4.23 -8.15
C ALA A 73 -3.07 -4.02 -7.61
N THR A 74 -3.43 -2.79 -7.23
CA THR A 74 -4.75 -2.49 -6.66
C THR A 74 -5.76 -2.02 -7.70
N GLY A 75 -5.30 -1.51 -8.85
CA GLY A 75 -6.15 -0.84 -9.83
C GLY A 75 -6.56 0.59 -9.43
N CYS A 76 -6.17 1.05 -8.24
CA CYS A 76 -6.48 2.38 -7.75
C CYS A 76 -5.54 3.44 -8.31
N ALA A 77 -6.01 4.68 -8.37
CA ALA A 77 -5.11 5.80 -8.54
C ALA A 77 -4.29 6.03 -7.27
N VAL A 78 -2.98 6.26 -7.41
CA VAL A 78 -2.10 6.63 -6.28
C VAL A 78 -1.85 8.12 -6.32
N VAL A 79 -2.05 8.79 -5.18
CA VAL A 79 -1.76 10.21 -4.99
C VAL A 79 -0.64 10.36 -4.00
N GLU A 80 0.46 10.95 -4.45
CA GLU A 80 1.63 11.29 -3.65
C GLU A 80 1.55 12.78 -3.29
N PRO A 81 1.50 13.19 -2.01
CA PRO A 81 1.42 14.60 -1.64
C PRO A 81 2.67 15.35 -2.10
N LEU A 82 2.51 16.62 -2.46
CA LEU A 82 3.63 17.50 -2.78
C LEU A 82 4.38 18.00 -1.53
N ALA A 83 3.76 17.92 -0.37
CA ALA A 83 4.40 18.25 0.89
C ALA A 83 5.47 17.22 1.24
N ASP A 84 6.72 17.66 1.44
CA ASP A 84 7.84 16.80 1.81
C ASP A 84 7.57 16.04 3.12
N GLU A 85 6.92 16.72 4.10
CA GLU A 85 6.61 16.19 5.41
C GLU A 85 5.09 16.17 5.65
N ALA A 86 4.37 15.33 4.89
CA ALA A 86 2.90 15.26 4.94
C ALA A 86 2.34 14.92 6.34
N VAL A 87 3.08 14.15 7.15
CA VAL A 87 2.69 13.81 8.53
C VAL A 87 2.76 15.05 9.42
N LEU A 88 3.82 15.85 9.32
CA LEU A 88 3.95 17.11 10.05
C LEU A 88 2.90 18.13 9.61
N LEU A 89 2.60 18.19 8.31
CA LEU A 89 1.52 19.03 7.78
C LEU A 89 0.17 18.63 8.41
N GLY A 90 -0.15 17.34 8.48
CA GLY A 90 -1.37 16.86 9.13
C GLY A 90 -1.43 17.21 10.62
N THR A 91 -0.31 17.11 11.33
CA THR A 91 -0.21 17.55 12.73
C THR A 91 -0.46 19.06 12.84
N GLY A 92 0.09 19.85 11.92
CA GLY A 92 -0.15 21.29 11.83
C GLY A 92 -1.63 21.63 11.60
N MET A 93 -2.33 20.88 10.74
CA MET A 93 -3.78 21.05 10.51
C MET A 93 -4.60 20.82 11.79
N VAL A 94 -4.28 19.77 12.53
CA VAL A 94 -4.95 19.46 13.81
C VAL A 94 -4.67 20.56 14.83
N ALA A 95 -3.43 21.00 14.97
CA ALA A 95 -3.05 22.06 15.89
C ALA A 95 -3.72 23.40 15.53
N ALA A 96 -3.78 23.77 14.26
CA ALA A 96 -4.42 24.99 13.78
C ALA A 96 -5.95 24.99 14.07
N THR A 97 -6.59 23.83 13.90
CA THR A 97 -8.00 23.65 14.23
C THR A 97 -8.22 23.76 15.75
N ALA A 98 -7.40 23.10 16.55
CA ALA A 98 -7.47 23.18 18.01
C ALA A 98 -7.24 24.60 18.55
N ALA A 99 -6.41 25.39 17.88
CA ALA A 99 -6.16 26.80 18.19
C ALA A 99 -7.29 27.75 17.72
N GLY A 100 -8.34 27.24 17.05
CA GLY A 100 -9.44 28.04 16.54
C GLY A 100 -9.13 28.86 15.29
N LEU A 101 -8.03 28.56 14.58
CA LEU A 101 -7.69 29.24 13.32
C LEU A 101 -8.60 28.80 12.17
N PHE A 102 -9.20 27.62 12.27
CA PHE A 102 -10.18 27.09 11.34
C PHE A 102 -11.41 26.55 12.11
N PRO A 103 -12.60 26.63 11.51
CA PRO A 103 -13.84 26.20 12.15
C PRO A 103 -13.88 24.71 12.43
N ASP A 104 -13.22 23.90 11.60
CA ASP A 104 -13.10 22.45 11.70
C ASP A 104 -11.86 21.92 10.95
N LEU A 105 -11.58 20.63 11.11
CA LEU A 105 -10.43 19.99 10.51
C LEU A 105 -10.55 19.96 8.98
N ASN A 106 -11.74 19.82 8.41
CA ASN A 106 -11.93 19.80 6.97
C ASN A 106 -11.55 21.16 6.34
N ALA A 107 -11.94 22.26 6.95
CA ALA A 107 -11.56 23.60 6.52
C ALA A 107 -10.02 23.81 6.59
N ALA A 108 -9.38 23.31 7.65
CA ALA A 108 -7.93 23.33 7.78
C ALA A 108 -7.26 22.48 6.67
N CYS A 109 -7.76 21.27 6.39
CA CYS A 109 -7.25 20.41 5.33
C CYS A 109 -7.37 21.08 3.96
N VAL A 110 -8.51 21.66 3.62
CA VAL A 110 -8.71 22.35 2.33
C VAL A 110 -7.78 23.54 2.18
N ALA A 111 -7.59 24.33 3.25
CA ALA A 111 -6.76 25.54 3.20
C ALA A 111 -5.25 25.27 3.18
N MET A 112 -4.81 24.21 3.87
CA MET A 112 -3.38 23.91 4.08
C MET A 112 -2.82 22.83 3.15
N GLN A 113 -3.66 22.07 2.43
CA GLN A 113 -3.18 21.07 1.48
C GLN A 113 -2.39 21.70 0.33
N GLN A 114 -1.35 21.01 -0.11
CA GLN A 114 -0.46 21.48 -1.20
C GLN A 114 -0.72 20.70 -2.52
N GLY A 115 -1.79 19.91 -2.57
CA GLY A 115 -2.07 19.04 -3.69
C GLY A 115 -1.20 17.77 -3.70
N GLY A 116 -1.24 17.04 -4.83
CA GLY A 116 -0.54 15.78 -4.96
C GLY A 116 -0.28 15.40 -6.42
N LYS A 117 0.76 14.58 -6.63
CA LYS A 117 1.05 13.95 -7.91
C LYS A 117 0.21 12.68 -8.04
N LYS A 118 -0.65 12.63 -9.05
CA LYS A 118 -1.51 11.46 -9.31
C LYS A 118 -0.87 10.51 -10.32
N ARG A 119 -0.86 9.23 -9.98
CA ARG A 119 -0.44 8.12 -10.85
C ARG A 119 -1.65 7.20 -11.08
N ALA A 120 -1.97 6.93 -12.33
CA ALA A 120 -2.98 5.93 -12.68
C ALA A 120 -2.37 4.52 -12.74
N ALA A 121 -3.18 3.50 -12.50
CA ALA A 121 -2.81 2.12 -12.77
C ALA A 121 -2.56 1.87 -14.26
N ASN A 122 -1.63 0.97 -14.56
CA ASN A 122 -1.41 0.50 -15.93
C ASN A 122 -2.39 -0.63 -16.25
N PRO A 123 -3.36 -0.44 -17.17
CA PRO A 123 -4.37 -1.46 -17.47
C PRO A 123 -3.77 -2.78 -17.99
N ALA A 124 -2.61 -2.72 -18.65
CA ALA A 124 -1.93 -3.91 -19.17
C ALA A 124 -1.31 -4.79 -18.07
N ALA A 125 -1.09 -4.26 -16.88
CA ALA A 125 -0.52 -4.99 -15.74
C ALA A 125 -1.57 -5.82 -14.97
N GLY A 126 -2.86 -5.49 -15.08
CA GLY A 126 -3.94 -6.07 -14.28
C GLY A 126 -3.98 -7.60 -14.29
N THR A 127 -4.00 -8.23 -15.46
CA THR A 127 -4.07 -9.69 -15.59
C THR A 127 -2.92 -10.40 -14.86
N ARG A 128 -1.72 -9.81 -14.86
CA ARG A 128 -0.57 -10.35 -14.16
C ARG A 128 -0.77 -10.28 -12.64
N PHE A 129 -1.18 -9.13 -12.14
CA PHE A 129 -1.40 -8.94 -10.70
C PHE A 129 -2.61 -9.72 -10.20
N ASP A 130 -3.63 -9.97 -11.01
CA ASP A 130 -4.75 -10.85 -10.65
C ASP A 130 -4.30 -12.30 -10.44
N ARG A 131 -3.38 -12.78 -11.29
CA ARG A 131 -2.77 -14.11 -11.09
C ARG A 131 -1.92 -14.14 -9.83
N ASP A 132 -1.05 -13.15 -9.64
CA ASP A 132 -0.15 -13.07 -8.49
C ASP A 132 -0.96 -12.91 -7.19
N TYR A 133 -2.09 -12.21 -7.22
CA TYR A 133 -2.99 -12.05 -6.08
C TYR A 133 -3.67 -13.38 -5.68
N ARG A 134 -4.11 -14.17 -6.64
CA ARG A 134 -4.65 -15.52 -6.33
C ARG A 134 -3.61 -16.41 -5.66
N ILE A 135 -2.34 -16.34 -6.08
CA ILE A 135 -1.24 -17.05 -5.42
C ILE A 135 -1.03 -16.51 -4.00
N PHE A 136 -1.05 -15.19 -3.84
CA PHE A 136 -0.92 -14.53 -2.53
C PHE A 136 -2.00 -15.00 -1.55
N LEU A 137 -3.26 -15.05 -1.96
CA LEU A 137 -4.37 -15.52 -1.12
C LEU A 137 -4.19 -16.98 -0.71
N GLU A 138 -3.76 -17.84 -1.62
CA GLU A 138 -3.49 -19.25 -1.31
C GLU A 138 -2.31 -19.41 -0.32
N MET A 139 -1.23 -18.66 -0.50
CA MET A 139 -0.11 -18.65 0.45
C MET A 139 -0.54 -18.15 1.83
N HIS A 140 -1.42 -17.13 1.88
CA HIS A 140 -1.97 -16.63 3.14
C HIS A 140 -2.80 -17.69 3.86
N ARG A 141 -3.67 -18.41 3.14
CA ARG A 141 -4.46 -19.52 3.66
C ARG A 141 -3.58 -20.64 4.22
N GLN A 142 -2.54 -21.03 3.47
CA GLN A 142 -1.58 -22.06 3.90
C GLN A 142 -0.82 -21.63 5.15
N ARG A 143 -0.41 -20.36 5.24
CA ARG A 143 0.24 -19.83 6.44
C ARG A 143 -0.67 -19.94 7.66
N GLN A 144 -1.94 -19.54 7.55
CA GLN A 144 -2.90 -19.65 8.64
C GLN A 144 -3.05 -21.08 9.12
N ALA A 145 -3.18 -22.04 8.21
CA ALA A 145 -3.26 -23.47 8.55
C ALA A 145 -2.00 -23.98 9.28
N LEU A 146 -0.82 -23.46 8.94
CA LEU A 146 0.42 -23.80 9.65
C LEU A 146 0.51 -23.16 11.04
N ASP A 147 -0.02 -21.95 11.23
CA ASP A 147 -0.06 -21.28 12.52
C ASP A 147 -0.98 -22.00 13.52
N GLU A 148 -2.06 -22.66 13.04
CA GLU A 148 -2.95 -23.49 13.87
C GLU A 148 -2.28 -24.78 14.41
N ILE A 149 -1.16 -25.21 13.80
CA ILE A 149 -0.42 -26.41 14.21
C ILE A 149 0.66 -26.07 15.26
N ARG A 150 1.02 -24.81 15.39
CA ARG A 150 2.04 -24.31 16.34
C ARG A 150 1.49 -24.12 17.74
#